data_0839a082fe4c93ccbdb0c92c4ea4cf85
#
_entry.id   0839a082fe4c93ccbdb0c92c4ea4cf85
#
_cell.length_a   1.000
_cell.length_b   1.000
_cell.length_c   1.000
_cell.angle_alpha   90.00
_cell.angle_beta   90.00
_cell.angle_gamma   90.00
#
_symmetry.space_group_name_H-M   'P 1'
#
loop_
_entity.id
_entity.type
_entity.pdbx_description
1 polymer ?
#
loop_
_entity_poly.entity_id
_entity_poly.type
_entity_poly.pdbx_seq_one_letter_code
_entity_poly.pdbx_strand_id
1 'polypeptide(L)'
;MKPQINKHRKKTTFSIVSKNAFAIILSFSLILLLPSCKRKKLTEVVEVPLPSAEEKITIGQPDDVTANDGQFSLVKLPYEYNALSPSIDILTMEMHYSKHYLTYTNNLNKLVAEDATLTDLSIEDILKKCDGTNADLKNNAGGYYNHSLFWEGMAPKSGGQPKDTLASLITRDFGSFDVFKTQFSDAADKQFGSGWAWLVVDKTGKLVVTSTPNQDNPLMPKQTVSGTPILNLDVWEHAYYLDYQYKRKKYIDNFFKIINWKKVSERYEEAVAKK
;
A
#
# COMPACT_ATOMS: atom_id res chain seq x y z
N MET A 1 70.72 24.60 33.03
CA MET A 1 71.52 23.72 33.88
C MET A 1 71.30 22.29 33.50
N LYS A 2 72.23 21.63 32.89
CA LYS A 2 72.46 20.17 32.81
C LYS A 2 72.81 19.63 34.19
N PRO A 3 73.00 18.34 34.44
CA PRO A 3 72.86 17.10 33.64
C PRO A 3 72.33 15.91 34.48
N GLN A 4 72.21 14.79 33.95
CA GLN A 4 73.04 13.55 33.85
C GLN A 4 72.19 12.32 34.07
N ILE A 5 72.15 11.38 33.13
CA ILE A 5 72.96 10.19 32.85
C ILE A 5 72.81 9.06 33.91
N ASN A 6 72.33 7.90 33.60
CA ASN A 6 73.08 6.66 33.25
C ASN A 6 72.18 5.39 33.54
N LYS A 7 72.19 4.55 32.69
CA LYS A 7 72.88 3.32 32.28
C LYS A 7 72.25 2.00 32.66
N HIS A 8 72.04 1.23 31.59
CA HIS A 8 72.27 -0.21 31.43
C HIS A 8 71.69 -1.23 32.40
N ARG A 9 70.89 -2.17 31.90
CA ARG A 9 71.43 -3.54 31.71
C ARG A 9 70.49 -4.42 30.83
N LYS A 10 71.17 -5.15 29.99
CA LYS A 10 70.77 -6.17 29.05
C LYS A 10 70.33 -7.46 29.76
N LYS A 11 69.62 -8.27 28.92
CA LYS A 11 69.48 -9.74 28.94
C LYS A 11 68.24 -10.19 29.74
N THR A 12 67.35 -11.02 29.22
CA THR A 12 67.56 -12.28 28.49
C THR A 12 66.30 -12.65 27.75
N THR A 13 66.41 -12.91 26.48
CA THR A 13 65.48 -13.74 25.67
C THR A 13 65.42 -15.14 26.23
N PHE A 14 64.28 -15.71 26.45
CA PHE A 14 64.02 -17.13 26.09
C PHE A 14 62.52 -17.47 26.17
N SER A 15 61.97 -17.86 25.03
CA SER A 15 61.00 -18.91 24.85
C SER A 15 59.64 -18.84 25.57
N ILE A 16 58.66 -18.18 24.95
CA ILE A 16 57.26 -18.49 25.12
C ILE A 16 56.62 -18.56 23.71
N VAL A 17 57.02 -19.54 22.90
CA VAL A 17 56.45 -19.75 21.55
C VAL A 17 55.73 -21.13 21.45
N SER A 18 55.53 -21.86 22.55
CA SER A 18 55.00 -23.21 22.45
C SER A 18 53.62 -23.45 23.07
N LYS A 19 53.02 -22.46 23.77
CA LYS A 19 51.69 -22.67 24.39
C LYS A 19 50.54 -21.95 23.71
N ASN A 20 50.81 -20.97 22.88
CA ASN A 20 49.71 -20.23 22.22
C ASN A 20 49.30 -20.82 20.86
N ALA A 21 50.11 -21.66 20.23
CA ALA A 21 49.77 -22.26 18.94
C ALA A 21 48.65 -23.31 19.09
N PHE A 22 48.57 -24.01 20.23
CA PHE A 22 47.54 -25.04 20.47
C PHE A 22 46.17 -24.44 20.82
N ALA A 23 46.15 -23.30 21.50
CA ALA A 23 44.92 -22.60 21.85
C ALA A 23 44.25 -21.93 20.61
N ILE A 24 45.06 -21.46 19.66
CA ILE A 24 44.54 -20.82 18.42
C ILE A 24 43.95 -21.86 17.47
N ILE A 25 44.51 -23.07 17.37
CA ILE A 25 43.96 -24.14 16.51
C ILE A 25 42.66 -24.67 17.09
N LEU A 26 42.49 -24.75 18.42
CA LEU A 26 41.26 -25.20 19.05
C LEU A 26 40.12 -24.13 18.94
N SER A 27 40.48 -22.86 18.94
CA SER A 27 39.52 -21.76 18.76
C SER A 27 39.00 -21.67 17.32
N PHE A 28 39.82 -22.02 16.32
CA PHE A 28 39.39 -22.01 14.91
C PHE A 28 38.49 -23.20 14.53
N SER A 29 38.67 -24.33 15.21
CA SER A 29 37.83 -25.55 15.01
C SER A 29 36.42 -25.40 15.65
N LEU A 30 36.23 -24.53 16.63
CA LEU A 30 34.93 -24.32 17.29
C LEU A 30 34.00 -23.36 16.52
N ILE A 31 34.53 -22.55 15.61
CA ILE A 31 33.75 -21.62 14.78
C ILE A 31 33.03 -22.34 13.62
N LEU A 32 33.44 -23.57 13.30
CA LEU A 32 32.83 -24.36 12.21
C LEU A 32 31.58 -25.18 12.62
N LEU A 33 31.15 -25.13 13.89
CA LEU A 33 29.99 -25.85 14.39
C LEU A 33 28.80 -24.95 14.77
N LEU A 34 28.77 -23.71 14.30
CA LEU A 34 27.54 -22.94 14.41
C LEU A 34 26.51 -23.56 13.46
N PRO A 35 25.34 -24.02 13.95
CA PRO A 35 24.30 -24.48 13.07
C PRO A 35 23.93 -23.32 12.15
N SER A 36 24.19 -23.50 10.86
CA SER A 36 23.70 -22.61 9.82
C SER A 36 22.21 -22.45 10.07
N CYS A 37 21.78 -21.26 10.47
CA CYS A 37 20.37 -20.93 10.51
C CYS A 37 19.76 -21.40 9.21
N LYS A 38 18.82 -22.34 9.27
CA LYS A 38 17.99 -22.73 8.14
C LYS A 38 17.45 -21.42 7.57
N ARG A 39 17.99 -21.00 6.42
CA ARG A 39 17.37 -19.92 5.64
C ARG A 39 15.92 -20.37 5.48
N LYS A 40 14.99 -19.64 6.10
CA LYS A 40 13.59 -19.75 5.69
C LYS A 40 13.64 -19.63 4.18
N LYS A 41 13.22 -20.67 3.47
CA LYS A 41 12.93 -20.54 2.04
C LYS A 41 12.06 -19.29 1.95
N LEU A 42 12.54 -18.27 1.25
CA LEU A 42 11.65 -17.23 0.77
C LEU A 42 10.52 -18.02 0.10
N THR A 43 9.31 -17.77 0.56
CA THR A 43 8.10 -18.27 -0.08
C THR A 43 8.30 -18.04 -1.56
N GLU A 44 8.15 -19.10 -2.31
CA GLU A 44 8.27 -19.11 -3.77
C GLU A 44 7.48 -17.90 -4.28
N VAL A 45 8.21 -16.93 -4.85
CA VAL A 45 7.57 -15.87 -5.61
C VAL A 45 6.92 -16.63 -6.75
N VAL A 46 5.60 -16.71 -6.76
CA VAL A 46 4.89 -17.23 -7.92
C VAL A 46 5.22 -16.26 -9.04
N GLU A 47 6.22 -16.61 -9.85
CA GLU A 47 6.45 -15.92 -11.10
C GLU A 47 5.17 -16.09 -11.91
N VAL A 48 4.39 -15.02 -12.01
CA VAL A 48 3.34 -14.95 -13.02
C VAL A 48 4.07 -15.02 -14.36
N PRO A 49 3.87 -16.07 -15.18
CA PRO A 49 4.53 -16.16 -16.47
C PRO A 49 4.25 -14.87 -17.24
N LEU A 50 5.29 -14.21 -17.72
CA LEU A 50 5.10 -13.12 -18.67
C LEU A 50 4.33 -13.69 -19.87
N PRO A 51 3.33 -12.97 -20.38
CA PRO A 51 2.61 -13.38 -21.59
C PRO A 51 3.63 -13.71 -22.68
N SER A 52 3.49 -14.83 -23.35
CA SER A 52 4.33 -15.13 -24.50
C SER A 52 4.17 -14.02 -25.51
N ALA A 53 5.22 -13.66 -26.24
CA ALA A 53 5.19 -12.59 -27.24
C ALA A 53 4.15 -12.78 -28.37
N GLU A 54 3.47 -13.92 -28.39
CA GLU A 54 2.44 -14.31 -29.35
C GLU A 54 1.00 -14.22 -28.78
N GLU A 55 0.81 -14.02 -27.47
CA GLU A 55 -0.53 -13.83 -26.91
C GLU A 55 -1.05 -12.44 -27.28
N LYS A 56 -2.01 -12.42 -28.19
CA LYS A 56 -2.75 -11.22 -28.55
C LYS A 56 -3.56 -10.79 -27.32
N ILE A 57 -3.12 -9.74 -26.65
CA ILE A 57 -3.86 -9.18 -25.50
C ILE A 57 -5.23 -8.73 -26.03
N THR A 58 -6.28 -9.43 -25.62
CA THR A 58 -7.67 -9.05 -25.92
C THR A 58 -8.24 -8.38 -24.69
N ILE A 59 -8.61 -7.12 -24.83
CA ILE A 59 -9.27 -6.35 -23.75
C ILE A 59 -10.71 -6.87 -23.61
N GLY A 60 -11.07 -7.30 -22.41
CA GLY A 60 -12.44 -7.72 -22.06
C GLY A 60 -13.37 -6.56 -21.78
N GLN A 61 -14.57 -6.87 -21.30
CA GLN A 61 -15.54 -5.87 -20.84
C GLN A 61 -15.62 -5.91 -19.30
N PRO A 62 -15.76 -4.75 -18.61
CA PRO A 62 -15.88 -4.73 -17.16
C PRO A 62 -17.07 -5.54 -16.65
N ASP A 63 -18.19 -5.55 -17.40
CA ASP A 63 -19.42 -6.24 -17.03
C ASP A 63 -19.31 -7.77 -17.10
N ASP A 64 -18.33 -8.31 -17.83
CA ASP A 64 -18.06 -9.75 -17.91
C ASP A 64 -17.29 -10.29 -16.70
N VAL A 65 -16.76 -9.40 -15.85
CA VAL A 65 -15.96 -9.79 -14.69
C VAL A 65 -16.90 -10.07 -13.50
N THR A 66 -16.87 -11.31 -13.04
CA THR A 66 -17.71 -11.76 -11.92
C THR A 66 -16.85 -12.38 -10.83
N ALA A 67 -17.10 -12.00 -9.59
CA ALA A 67 -16.50 -12.66 -8.43
C ALA A 67 -17.15 -14.04 -8.20
N ASN A 68 -16.43 -14.92 -7.52
CA ASN A 68 -17.00 -16.16 -7.02
C ASN A 68 -18.15 -15.88 -6.06
N ASP A 69 -19.07 -16.81 -5.95
CA ASP A 69 -20.20 -16.72 -5.01
C ASP A 69 -19.70 -16.45 -3.59
N GLY A 70 -20.34 -15.51 -2.90
CA GLY A 70 -19.96 -15.10 -1.56
C GLY A 70 -20.69 -13.84 -1.10
N GLN A 71 -20.31 -13.34 0.07
CA GLN A 71 -20.93 -12.17 0.69
C GLN A 71 -20.64 -10.87 -0.05
N PHE A 72 -19.47 -10.78 -0.71
CA PHE A 72 -19.02 -9.59 -1.40
C PHE A 72 -19.00 -9.79 -2.92
N SER A 73 -19.55 -8.84 -3.64
CA SER A 73 -19.47 -8.75 -5.11
C SER A 73 -18.57 -7.59 -5.53
N LEU A 74 -18.11 -7.62 -6.78
CA LEU A 74 -17.39 -6.49 -7.34
C LEU A 74 -18.33 -5.27 -7.42
N VAL A 75 -17.84 -4.11 -6.99
CA VAL A 75 -18.46 -2.83 -7.36
C VAL A 75 -18.33 -2.68 -8.87
N LYS A 76 -19.44 -2.55 -9.56
CA LYS A 76 -19.42 -2.35 -11.02
C LYS A 76 -18.72 -1.06 -11.38
N LEU A 77 -17.85 -1.12 -12.39
CA LEU A 77 -17.29 0.10 -12.96
C LEU A 77 -18.40 0.91 -13.65
N PRO A 78 -18.57 2.19 -13.31
CA PRO A 78 -19.56 3.03 -13.98
C PRO A 78 -19.08 3.55 -15.34
N TYR A 79 -18.02 2.96 -15.90
CA TYR A 79 -17.39 3.35 -17.16
C TYR A 79 -16.56 2.19 -17.73
N GLU A 80 -16.31 2.25 -19.05
CA GLU A 80 -15.49 1.29 -19.79
C GLU A 80 -14.00 1.42 -19.43
N TYR A 81 -13.20 0.37 -19.65
CA TYR A 81 -11.76 0.37 -19.34
C TYR A 81 -10.98 1.49 -20.03
N ASN A 82 -11.40 1.94 -21.21
CA ASN A 82 -10.72 3.03 -21.94
C ASN A 82 -11.17 4.43 -21.53
N ALA A 83 -12.19 4.56 -20.69
CA ALA A 83 -12.85 5.85 -20.44
C ALA A 83 -12.00 6.84 -19.64
N LEU A 84 -11.01 6.37 -18.88
CA LEU A 84 -10.11 7.19 -18.09
C LEU A 84 -8.82 7.59 -18.86
N SER A 85 -8.67 7.11 -20.09
CA SER A 85 -7.53 7.49 -20.93
C SER A 85 -7.56 9.01 -21.26
N PRO A 86 -6.42 9.70 -21.31
CA PRO A 86 -5.05 9.21 -21.17
C PRO A 86 -4.51 9.25 -19.73
N SER A 87 -5.35 9.38 -18.70
CA SER A 87 -4.90 9.44 -17.31
C SER A 87 -4.57 8.05 -16.74
N ILE A 88 -5.28 7.02 -17.16
CA ILE A 88 -4.99 5.61 -16.91
C ILE A 88 -5.32 4.85 -18.19
N ASP A 89 -4.38 4.04 -18.68
CA ASP A 89 -4.57 3.28 -19.93
C ASP A 89 -5.53 2.10 -19.75
N ILE A 90 -6.03 1.63 -20.89
CA ILE A 90 -7.03 0.57 -20.96
C ILE A 90 -6.50 -0.76 -20.37
N LEU A 91 -5.23 -1.11 -20.62
CA LEU A 91 -4.65 -2.36 -20.14
C LEU A 91 -4.44 -2.32 -18.62
N THR A 92 -3.97 -1.19 -18.09
CA THR A 92 -3.89 -0.97 -16.64
C THR A 92 -5.26 -1.12 -16.00
N MET A 93 -6.30 -0.50 -16.55
CA MET A 93 -7.67 -0.59 -16.03
C MET A 93 -8.18 -2.03 -16.02
N GLU A 94 -8.01 -2.76 -17.12
CA GLU A 94 -8.46 -4.15 -17.22
C GLU A 94 -7.73 -5.03 -16.21
N MET A 95 -6.41 -5.01 -16.19
CA MET A 95 -5.60 -5.85 -15.29
C MET A 95 -5.88 -5.53 -13.83
N HIS A 96 -6.02 -4.26 -13.51
CA HIS A 96 -6.26 -3.79 -12.16
C HIS A 96 -7.64 -4.21 -11.64
N TYR A 97 -8.69 -4.10 -12.48
CA TYR A 97 -10.04 -4.49 -12.10
C TYR A 97 -10.26 -6.01 -12.20
N SER A 98 -9.95 -6.61 -13.36
CA SER A 98 -10.28 -8.01 -13.64
C SER A 98 -9.33 -9.03 -13.01
N LYS A 99 -8.16 -8.60 -12.50
CA LYS A 99 -7.17 -9.48 -11.86
C LYS A 99 -6.94 -9.10 -10.40
N HIS A 100 -6.43 -7.90 -10.11
CA HIS A 100 -6.11 -7.51 -8.73
C HIS A 100 -7.35 -7.41 -7.86
N TYR A 101 -8.33 -6.57 -8.24
CA TYR A 101 -9.54 -6.37 -7.45
C TYR A 101 -10.38 -7.64 -7.34
N LEU A 102 -10.55 -8.37 -8.46
CA LEU A 102 -11.24 -9.66 -8.46
C LEU A 102 -10.59 -10.66 -7.49
N THR A 103 -9.26 -10.74 -7.48
CA THR A 103 -8.53 -11.64 -6.58
C THR A 103 -8.78 -11.29 -5.11
N TYR A 104 -8.71 -10.01 -4.74
CA TYR A 104 -9.03 -9.59 -3.37
C TYR A 104 -10.47 -9.94 -2.98
N THR A 105 -11.43 -9.74 -3.88
CA THR A 105 -12.84 -10.07 -3.64
C THR A 105 -13.03 -11.57 -3.41
N ASN A 106 -12.48 -12.40 -4.28
CA ASN A 106 -12.60 -13.86 -4.16
C ASN A 106 -11.93 -14.41 -2.89
N ASN A 107 -10.76 -13.89 -2.55
CA ASN A 107 -10.08 -14.27 -1.32
C ASN A 107 -10.83 -13.82 -0.07
N LEU A 108 -11.39 -12.62 -0.08
CA LEU A 108 -12.24 -12.14 1.02
C LEU A 108 -13.48 -13.03 1.20
N ASN A 109 -14.16 -13.37 0.11
CA ASN A 109 -15.32 -14.28 0.16
C ASN A 109 -14.95 -15.63 0.77
N LYS A 110 -13.80 -16.20 0.39
CA LYS A 110 -13.31 -17.44 0.98
C LYS A 110 -13.05 -17.30 2.48
N LEU A 111 -12.37 -16.24 2.91
CA LEU A 111 -12.06 -16.01 4.34
C LEU A 111 -13.32 -15.81 5.18
N VAL A 112 -14.34 -15.12 4.65
CA VAL A 112 -15.64 -14.94 5.32
C VAL A 112 -16.40 -16.25 5.42
N ALA A 113 -16.36 -17.10 4.39
CA ALA A 113 -16.98 -18.42 4.43
C ALA A 113 -16.33 -19.38 5.44
N GLU A 114 -15.03 -19.18 5.73
CA GLU A 114 -14.26 -19.97 6.69
C GLU A 114 -14.40 -19.50 8.15
N ASP A 115 -14.92 -18.27 8.38
CA ASP A 115 -15.04 -17.66 9.71
C ASP A 115 -16.45 -17.10 9.95
N ALA A 116 -17.28 -17.87 10.65
CA ALA A 116 -18.66 -17.49 10.98
C ALA A 116 -18.78 -16.15 11.74
N THR A 117 -17.72 -15.66 12.39
CA THR A 117 -17.73 -14.36 13.08
C THR A 117 -17.67 -13.17 12.15
N LEU A 118 -17.43 -13.39 10.88
CA LEU A 118 -17.37 -12.39 9.82
C LEU A 118 -18.65 -12.38 8.95
N THR A 119 -19.47 -13.42 9.05
CA THR A 119 -20.72 -13.55 8.27
C THR A 119 -21.67 -12.39 8.58
N ASP A 120 -22.32 -11.84 7.55
CA ASP A 120 -23.24 -10.71 7.59
C ASP A 120 -22.67 -9.38 8.11
N LEU A 121 -21.37 -9.31 8.34
CA LEU A 121 -20.71 -8.03 8.67
C LEU A 121 -20.52 -7.17 7.41
N SER A 122 -20.70 -5.86 7.57
CA SER A 122 -20.26 -4.92 6.55
C SER A 122 -18.73 -4.97 6.38
N ILE A 123 -18.24 -4.58 5.20
CA ILE A 123 -16.79 -4.52 4.98
C ILE A 123 -16.10 -3.57 5.96
N GLU A 124 -16.75 -2.47 6.32
CA GLU A 124 -16.26 -1.51 7.29
C GLU A 124 -16.13 -2.13 8.69
N ASP A 125 -17.05 -3.00 9.08
CA ASP A 125 -17.00 -3.68 10.38
C ASP A 125 -15.93 -4.78 10.39
N ILE A 126 -15.71 -5.46 9.27
CA ILE A 126 -14.57 -6.39 9.11
C ILE A 126 -13.26 -5.62 9.24
N LEU A 127 -13.11 -4.48 8.57
CA LEU A 127 -11.90 -3.67 8.62
C LEU A 127 -11.58 -3.18 10.04
N LYS A 128 -12.58 -2.81 10.84
CA LYS A 128 -12.39 -2.45 12.25
C LYS A 128 -11.85 -3.59 13.11
N LYS A 129 -12.02 -4.84 12.67
CA LYS A 129 -11.47 -6.04 13.34
C LYS A 129 -10.07 -6.40 12.84
N CYS A 130 -9.57 -5.80 11.76
CA CYS A 130 -8.26 -6.09 11.16
C CYS A 130 -7.12 -5.44 11.96
N ASP A 131 -6.78 -6.02 13.12
CA ASP A 131 -5.74 -5.53 14.03
C ASP A 131 -4.31 -5.98 13.67
N GLY A 132 -4.19 -6.80 12.62
CA GLY A 132 -2.94 -7.37 12.10
C GLY A 132 -2.64 -8.79 12.60
N THR A 133 -3.49 -9.39 13.44
CA THR A 133 -3.32 -10.79 13.87
C THR A 133 -3.60 -11.79 12.75
N ASN A 134 -4.54 -11.48 11.86
CA ASN A 134 -4.80 -12.20 10.62
C ASN A 134 -4.37 -11.34 9.42
N ALA A 135 -3.19 -11.62 8.88
CA ALA A 135 -2.62 -10.86 7.76
C ALA A 135 -3.42 -11.07 6.46
N ASP A 136 -3.95 -12.27 6.23
CA ASP A 136 -4.72 -12.57 5.02
C ASP A 136 -6.04 -11.81 5.03
N LEU A 137 -6.77 -11.82 6.15
CA LEU A 137 -8.00 -11.04 6.28
C LEU A 137 -7.73 -9.56 6.10
N LYS A 138 -6.71 -9.03 6.77
CA LYS A 138 -6.33 -7.61 6.69
C LYS A 138 -6.02 -7.20 5.24
N ASN A 139 -5.23 -8.01 4.52
CA ASN A 139 -4.83 -7.71 3.15
C ASN A 139 -6.01 -7.82 2.17
N ASN A 140 -6.83 -8.85 2.28
CA ASN A 140 -7.91 -9.08 1.32
C ASN A 140 -9.12 -8.18 1.59
N ALA A 141 -9.49 -7.96 2.84
CA ALA A 141 -10.55 -6.99 3.19
C ALA A 141 -10.11 -5.54 2.85
N GLY A 142 -8.86 -5.20 3.16
CA GLY A 142 -8.28 -3.91 2.76
C GLY A 142 -8.24 -3.75 1.26
N GLY A 143 -7.74 -4.74 0.52
CA GLY A 143 -7.69 -4.72 -0.93
C GLY A 143 -9.07 -4.55 -1.56
N TYR A 144 -10.06 -5.30 -1.10
CA TYR A 144 -11.44 -5.16 -1.56
C TYR A 144 -11.98 -3.73 -1.35
N TYR A 145 -11.91 -3.22 -0.12
CA TYR A 145 -12.44 -1.89 0.21
C TYR A 145 -11.71 -0.77 -0.52
N ASN A 146 -10.37 -0.81 -0.52
CA ASN A 146 -9.54 0.24 -1.10
C ASN A 146 -9.81 0.39 -2.60
N HIS A 147 -9.93 -0.73 -3.33
CA HIS A 147 -10.24 -0.72 -4.75
C HIS A 147 -11.70 -0.31 -5.01
N SER A 148 -12.66 -0.80 -4.22
CA SER A 148 -14.07 -0.38 -4.34
C SER A 148 -14.21 1.14 -4.26
N LEU A 149 -13.56 1.75 -3.28
CA LEU A 149 -13.56 3.19 -3.10
C LEU A 149 -12.83 3.92 -4.24
N PHE A 150 -11.77 3.34 -4.78
CA PHE A 150 -10.97 3.90 -5.87
C PHE A 150 -11.77 3.97 -7.18
N TRP A 151 -12.45 2.89 -7.56
CA TRP A 151 -13.24 2.85 -8.79
C TRP A 151 -14.33 3.92 -8.85
N GLU A 152 -15.11 4.05 -7.79
CA GLU A 152 -16.17 5.05 -7.71
C GLU A 152 -15.63 6.49 -7.54
N GLY A 153 -14.40 6.63 -7.02
CA GLY A 153 -13.71 7.90 -6.82
C GLY A 153 -13.22 8.55 -8.11
N MET A 154 -13.34 7.85 -9.24
CA MET A 154 -12.93 8.32 -10.57
C MET A 154 -14.11 8.41 -11.52
N ALA A 155 -14.03 9.29 -12.51
CA ALA A 155 -15.00 9.37 -13.60
C ALA A 155 -14.36 9.98 -14.86
N PRO A 156 -14.83 9.60 -16.07
CA PRO A 156 -14.36 10.21 -17.30
C PRO A 156 -14.81 11.68 -17.38
N LYS A 157 -13.98 12.52 -18.01
CA LYS A 157 -14.26 13.94 -18.24
C LYS A 157 -14.63 14.71 -16.95
N SER A 158 -14.07 14.31 -15.82
CA SER A 158 -14.25 14.90 -14.49
C SER A 158 -12.95 15.55 -14.01
N GLY A 159 -12.78 15.72 -12.72
CA GLY A 159 -11.58 16.34 -12.15
C GLY A 159 -11.75 17.83 -11.89
N GLY A 160 -10.63 18.57 -12.00
CA GLY A 160 -10.63 19.98 -11.59
C GLY A 160 -10.70 20.17 -10.08
N GLN A 161 -11.60 21.04 -9.61
CA GLN A 161 -11.80 21.33 -8.18
C GLN A 161 -13.21 20.94 -7.75
N PRO A 162 -13.39 20.51 -6.49
CA PRO A 162 -14.73 20.32 -5.94
C PRO A 162 -15.50 21.62 -5.89
N LYS A 163 -16.81 21.50 -5.76
CA LYS A 163 -17.74 22.64 -5.69
C LYS A 163 -18.48 22.61 -4.36
N ASP A 164 -19.21 23.67 -4.08
CA ASP A 164 -20.15 23.75 -2.98
C ASP A 164 -19.53 23.44 -1.59
N THR A 165 -20.21 22.64 -0.80
CA THR A 165 -19.80 22.34 0.58
C THR A 165 -18.39 21.78 0.68
N LEU A 166 -18.02 20.83 -0.18
CA LEU A 166 -16.68 20.19 -0.13
C LEU A 166 -15.57 21.20 -0.43
N ALA A 167 -15.78 22.15 -1.35
CA ALA A 167 -14.82 23.22 -1.62
C ALA A 167 -14.59 24.11 -0.39
N SER A 168 -15.68 24.46 0.32
CA SER A 168 -15.62 25.25 1.55
C SER A 168 -14.89 24.51 2.68
N LEU A 169 -15.13 23.20 2.79
CA LEU A 169 -14.46 22.36 3.78
C LEU A 169 -12.97 22.21 3.51
N ILE A 170 -12.59 22.01 2.24
CA ILE A 170 -11.18 21.96 1.84
C ILE A 170 -10.50 23.32 2.17
N THR A 171 -11.17 24.43 1.89
CA THR A 171 -10.65 25.75 2.26
C THR A 171 -10.53 25.92 3.77
N ARG A 172 -11.52 25.46 4.55
CA ARG A 172 -11.50 25.51 6.01
C ARG A 172 -10.30 24.73 6.60
N ASP A 173 -10.04 23.52 6.08
CA ASP A 173 -9.11 22.60 6.73
C ASP A 173 -7.69 22.68 6.18
N PHE A 174 -7.53 23.12 4.92
CA PHE A 174 -6.23 23.20 4.25
C PHE A 174 -5.83 24.65 3.86
N GLY A 175 -6.74 25.62 3.97
CA GLY A 175 -6.52 27.00 3.55
C GLY A 175 -6.86 27.26 2.08
N SER A 176 -6.57 26.31 1.17
CA SER A 176 -6.96 26.37 -0.24
C SER A 176 -6.96 24.97 -0.88
N PHE A 177 -7.58 24.88 -2.07
CA PHE A 177 -7.50 23.65 -2.88
C PHE A 177 -6.06 23.31 -3.29
N ASP A 178 -5.25 24.30 -3.62
CA ASP A 178 -3.87 24.07 -4.05
C ASP A 178 -3.01 23.52 -2.91
N VAL A 179 -3.23 23.97 -1.68
CA VAL A 179 -2.55 23.41 -0.50
C VAL A 179 -3.01 21.98 -0.24
N PHE A 180 -4.32 21.70 -0.32
CA PHE A 180 -4.83 20.33 -0.25
C PHE A 180 -4.20 19.45 -1.33
N LYS A 181 -4.22 19.89 -2.59
CA LYS A 181 -3.63 19.14 -3.71
C LYS A 181 -2.15 18.84 -3.47
N THR A 182 -1.40 19.83 -2.98
CA THR A 182 0.01 19.64 -2.64
C THR A 182 0.19 18.60 -1.54
N GLN A 183 -0.58 18.70 -0.44
CA GLN A 183 -0.48 17.74 0.67
C GLN A 183 -0.87 16.32 0.24
N PHE A 184 -1.94 16.17 -0.55
CA PHE A 184 -2.37 14.87 -1.06
C PHE A 184 -1.33 14.27 -2.02
N SER A 185 -0.80 15.08 -2.92
CA SER A 185 0.25 14.66 -3.86
C SER A 185 1.54 14.26 -3.12
N ASP A 186 1.91 15.01 -2.08
CA ASP A 186 3.05 14.71 -1.23
C ASP A 186 2.87 13.40 -0.45
N ALA A 187 1.68 13.16 0.11
CA ALA A 187 1.37 11.90 0.79
C ALA A 187 1.47 10.71 -0.16
N ALA A 188 0.96 10.85 -1.40
CA ALA A 188 1.02 9.84 -2.43
C ALA A 188 2.46 9.56 -2.92
N ASP A 189 3.24 10.60 -3.17
CA ASP A 189 4.61 10.49 -3.68
C ASP A 189 5.58 9.93 -2.63
N LYS A 190 5.42 10.39 -1.37
CA LYS A 190 6.28 9.99 -0.24
C LYS A 190 5.92 8.64 0.37
N GLN A 191 4.79 8.03 -0.02
CA GLN A 191 4.47 6.66 0.41
C GLN A 191 5.53 5.71 -0.15
N PHE A 192 6.42 5.25 0.74
CA PHE A 192 7.49 4.34 0.37
C PHE A 192 6.94 2.95 0.05
N GLY A 193 7.31 2.41 -1.12
CA GLY A 193 6.79 1.12 -1.59
C GLY A 193 5.31 1.19 -1.98
N SER A 194 4.64 0.05 -1.85
CA SER A 194 3.21 -0.11 -2.14
C SER A 194 2.35 0.54 -1.06
N GLY A 195 1.23 1.11 -1.45
CA GLY A 195 0.29 1.72 -0.50
C GLY A 195 -0.74 2.62 -1.17
N TRP A 196 -1.36 3.46 -0.36
CA TRP A 196 -2.47 4.32 -0.74
C TRP A 196 -2.32 5.72 -0.13
N ALA A 197 -2.74 6.75 -0.85
CA ALA A 197 -2.97 8.08 -0.28
C ALA A 197 -4.47 8.29 -0.05
N TRP A 198 -4.83 9.08 0.97
CA TRP A 198 -6.19 9.22 1.45
C TRP A 198 -6.57 10.66 1.75
N LEU A 199 -7.81 11.02 1.47
CA LEU A 199 -8.54 12.11 2.11
C LEU A 199 -9.57 11.49 3.05
N VAL A 200 -9.51 11.85 4.33
CA VAL A 200 -10.26 11.22 5.43
C VAL A 200 -11.09 12.27 6.15
N VAL A 201 -12.31 11.92 6.51
CA VAL A 201 -13.12 12.67 7.49
C VAL A 201 -12.83 12.09 8.87
N ASP A 202 -12.14 12.82 9.73
CA ASP A 202 -11.83 12.37 11.08
C ASP A 202 -13.07 12.41 12.01
N LYS A 203 -12.93 11.92 13.23
CA LYS A 203 -14.02 11.89 14.23
C LYS A 203 -14.60 13.27 14.58
N THR A 204 -13.89 14.35 14.28
CA THR A 204 -14.35 15.73 14.54
C THR A 204 -15.04 16.36 13.33
N GLY A 205 -15.05 15.69 12.17
CA GLY A 205 -15.59 16.21 10.91
C GLY A 205 -14.57 17.03 10.11
N LYS A 206 -13.30 16.97 10.50
CA LYS A 206 -12.20 17.63 9.80
C LYS A 206 -11.68 16.73 8.67
N LEU A 207 -11.31 17.36 7.56
CA LEU A 207 -10.62 16.71 6.46
C LEU A 207 -9.12 16.58 6.76
N VAL A 208 -8.58 15.37 6.63
CA VAL A 208 -7.17 15.09 6.88
C VAL A 208 -6.59 14.26 5.73
N VAL A 209 -5.39 14.59 5.30
CA VAL A 209 -4.63 13.82 4.31
C VAL A 209 -3.66 12.87 5.04
N THR A 210 -3.58 11.64 4.57
CA THR A 210 -2.63 10.63 5.08
C THR A 210 -2.24 9.64 3.99
N SER A 211 -1.27 8.77 4.27
CA SER A 211 -0.98 7.58 3.47
C SER A 211 -0.85 6.35 4.36
N THR A 212 -1.06 5.17 3.79
CA THR A 212 -0.91 3.89 4.47
C THR A 212 -0.15 2.90 3.60
N PRO A 213 0.65 1.99 4.18
CA PRO A 213 1.36 0.97 3.42
C PRO A 213 0.44 -0.17 3.01
N ASN A 214 0.81 -0.86 1.93
CA ASN A 214 0.14 -2.07 1.44
C ASN A 214 -1.37 -1.88 1.28
N GLN A 215 -2.20 -2.75 1.89
CA GLN A 215 -3.66 -2.63 1.87
C GLN A 215 -4.24 -2.06 3.17
N ASP A 216 -3.42 -1.49 4.04
CA ASP A 216 -3.88 -0.78 5.23
C ASP A 216 -4.75 0.42 4.83
N ASN A 217 -5.75 0.73 5.65
CA ASN A 217 -6.60 1.91 5.44
C ASN A 217 -7.05 2.57 6.75
N PRO A 218 -7.57 3.81 6.70
CA PRO A 218 -7.93 4.60 7.88
C PRO A 218 -9.04 4.02 8.78
N LEU A 219 -9.79 3.01 8.32
CA LEU A 219 -10.80 2.31 9.13
C LEU A 219 -10.22 1.25 10.05
N MET A 220 -9.02 0.76 9.74
CA MET A 220 -8.36 -0.28 10.51
C MET A 220 -7.84 0.26 11.85
N PRO A 221 -7.72 -0.60 12.89
CA PRO A 221 -7.09 -0.22 14.15
C PRO A 221 -5.63 0.24 13.98
N LYS A 222 -5.17 1.03 14.93
CA LYS A 222 -3.75 1.47 15.05
C LYS A 222 -3.22 2.32 13.89
N GLN A 223 -4.10 2.93 13.08
CA GLN A 223 -3.68 3.88 12.07
C GLN A 223 -3.31 5.23 12.69
N THR A 224 -2.30 5.90 12.11
CA THR A 224 -1.90 7.26 12.53
C THR A 224 -3.03 8.26 12.36
N VAL A 225 -3.78 8.15 11.26
CA VAL A 225 -5.02 8.89 11.01
C VAL A 225 -6.14 7.90 10.87
N SER A 226 -7.14 8.01 11.74
CA SER A 226 -8.36 7.17 11.70
C SER A 226 -9.56 8.02 11.35
N GLY A 227 -10.48 7.45 10.58
CA GLY A 227 -11.71 8.11 10.16
C GLY A 227 -12.29 7.48 8.91
N THR A 228 -13.30 8.11 8.33
CA THR A 228 -13.97 7.62 7.12
C THR A 228 -13.24 8.13 5.87
N PRO A 229 -12.65 7.27 5.04
CA PRO A 229 -12.05 7.67 3.78
C PRO A 229 -13.12 8.14 2.79
N ILE A 230 -12.88 9.26 2.12
CA ILE A 230 -13.78 9.80 1.09
C ILE A 230 -13.14 9.87 -0.30
N LEU A 231 -11.80 9.89 -0.35
CA LEU A 231 -11.01 9.82 -1.58
C LEU A 231 -9.74 9.02 -1.29
N ASN A 232 -9.33 8.21 -2.26
CA ASN A 232 -8.05 7.53 -2.21
C ASN A 232 -7.37 7.52 -3.58
N LEU A 233 -6.06 7.24 -3.56
CA LEU A 233 -5.23 7.02 -4.74
C LEU A 233 -4.35 5.81 -4.49
N ASP A 234 -4.43 4.84 -5.38
CA ASP A 234 -3.53 3.69 -5.41
C ASP A 234 -2.13 4.13 -5.86
N VAL A 235 -1.12 3.86 -5.04
CA VAL A 235 0.28 4.10 -5.39
C VAL A 235 1.12 2.82 -5.42
N TRP A 236 0.47 1.66 -5.46
CA TRP A 236 1.10 0.42 -5.90
C TRP A 236 1.58 0.59 -7.34
N GLU A 237 2.70 -0.01 -7.70
CA GLU A 237 3.26 0.13 -9.04
C GLU A 237 2.34 -0.41 -10.14
N HIS A 238 1.56 -1.46 -9.87
CA HIS A 238 0.60 -1.99 -10.84
C HIS A 238 -0.47 -0.97 -11.29
N ALA A 239 -0.76 0.05 -10.49
CA ALA A 239 -1.75 1.06 -10.81
C ALA A 239 -1.26 2.08 -11.85
N TYR A 240 0.06 2.17 -12.10
CA TYR A 240 0.59 3.23 -12.95
C TYR A 240 1.82 2.85 -13.79
N TYR A 241 2.46 1.70 -13.56
CA TYR A 241 3.78 1.42 -14.13
C TYR A 241 3.76 1.27 -15.66
N LEU A 242 2.68 0.73 -16.24
CA LEU A 242 2.57 0.57 -17.71
C LEU A 242 2.62 1.93 -18.42
N ASP A 243 1.91 2.94 -17.92
CA ASP A 243 1.85 4.27 -18.51
C ASP A 243 3.00 5.18 -18.09
N TYR A 244 3.35 5.14 -16.80
CA TYR A 244 4.20 6.16 -16.18
C TYR A 244 5.56 5.64 -15.74
N GLN A 245 5.76 4.31 -15.68
CA GLN A 245 6.98 3.69 -15.17
C GLN A 245 7.34 4.27 -13.79
N TYR A 246 8.57 4.68 -13.58
CA TYR A 246 9.04 5.28 -12.32
C TYR A 246 8.48 6.69 -12.04
N LYS A 247 7.69 7.27 -12.95
CA LYS A 247 7.24 8.67 -12.87
C LYS A 247 5.94 8.81 -12.07
N ARG A 248 5.91 8.33 -10.83
CA ARG A 248 4.74 8.37 -9.95
C ARG A 248 4.10 9.76 -9.85
N LYS A 249 4.90 10.83 -9.76
CA LYS A 249 4.38 12.21 -9.74
C LYS A 249 3.49 12.54 -10.93
N LYS A 250 3.87 12.09 -12.12
CA LYS A 250 3.06 12.33 -13.34
C LYS A 250 1.71 11.59 -13.28
N TYR A 251 1.69 10.38 -12.73
CA TYR A 251 0.46 9.66 -12.47
C TYR A 251 -0.43 10.41 -11.47
N ILE A 252 0.13 10.85 -10.34
CA ILE A 252 -0.58 11.64 -9.33
C ILE A 252 -1.19 12.91 -9.95
N ASP A 253 -0.45 13.65 -10.77
CA ASP A 253 -0.94 14.86 -11.45
C ASP A 253 -2.11 14.54 -12.41
N ASN A 254 -2.05 13.40 -13.11
CA ASN A 254 -3.11 12.98 -14.02
C ASN A 254 -4.34 12.44 -13.29
N PHE A 255 -4.18 11.86 -12.10
CA PHE A 255 -5.30 11.45 -11.28
C PHE A 255 -6.25 12.61 -10.95
N PHE A 256 -5.74 13.81 -10.67
CA PHE A 256 -6.57 14.99 -10.41
C PHE A 256 -7.47 15.39 -11.58
N LYS A 257 -7.22 14.88 -12.79
CA LYS A 257 -8.05 15.15 -13.99
C LYS A 257 -9.26 14.22 -14.09
N ILE A 258 -9.31 13.17 -13.26
CA ILE A 258 -10.35 12.13 -13.32
C ILE A 258 -11.05 11.91 -11.98
N ILE A 259 -10.76 12.71 -10.94
CA ILE A 259 -11.45 12.59 -9.66
C ILE A 259 -12.94 12.89 -9.82
N ASN A 260 -13.78 11.99 -9.33
CA ASN A 260 -15.23 12.16 -9.25
C ASN A 260 -15.61 12.97 -8.00
N TRP A 261 -15.43 14.28 -8.06
CA TRP A 261 -15.71 15.18 -6.92
C TRP A 261 -17.16 15.09 -6.41
N LYS A 262 -18.11 14.75 -7.28
CA LYS A 262 -19.50 14.50 -6.87
C LYS A 262 -19.57 13.33 -5.89
N LYS A 263 -18.97 12.21 -6.24
CA LYS A 263 -18.92 11.01 -5.36
C LYS A 263 -18.16 11.28 -4.06
N VAL A 264 -17.07 12.04 -4.13
CA VAL A 264 -16.32 12.45 -2.93
C VAL A 264 -17.17 13.31 -1.99
N SER A 265 -17.99 14.24 -2.55
CA SER A 265 -18.93 15.03 -1.75
C SER A 265 -20.01 14.17 -1.11
N GLU A 266 -20.62 13.25 -1.86
CA GLU A 266 -21.62 12.31 -1.33
C GLU A 266 -21.05 11.50 -0.15
N ARG A 267 -19.83 10.97 -0.28
CA ARG A 267 -19.15 10.25 0.80
C ARG A 267 -18.87 11.10 2.03
N TYR A 268 -18.56 12.38 1.84
CA TYR A 268 -18.42 13.30 2.96
C TYR A 268 -19.74 13.45 3.71
N GLU A 269 -20.87 13.66 3.00
CA GLU A 269 -22.19 13.80 3.60
C GLU A 269 -22.58 12.50 4.36
N GLU A 270 -22.34 11.34 3.77
CA GLU A 270 -22.54 10.05 4.43
C GLU A 270 -21.68 9.88 5.69
N ALA A 271 -20.41 10.31 5.64
CA ALA A 271 -19.49 10.19 6.76
C ALA A 271 -19.87 11.06 7.96
N VAL A 272 -20.50 12.22 7.71
CA VAL A 272 -20.96 13.10 8.80
C VAL A 272 -22.37 12.76 9.29
N ALA A 273 -23.21 12.18 8.45
CA ALA A 273 -24.56 11.71 8.84
C ALA A 273 -24.54 10.48 9.76
N LYS A 274 -23.49 9.68 9.71
CA LYS A 274 -23.31 8.46 10.55
C LYS A 274 -22.74 8.77 11.95
N LYS A 275 -22.51 10.04 12.28
CA LYS A 275 -22.04 10.51 13.59
C LYS A 275 -23.19 10.88 14.51
#